data_ce29cfe34f01a80440d5573e8b7056ac
#
_entry.id   ce29cfe34f01a80440d5573e8b7056ac
#
_cell.length_a   1.000
_cell.length_b   1.000
_cell.length_c   1.000
_cell.angle_alpha   90.00
_cell.angle_beta   90.00
_cell.angle_gamma   90.00
#
_symmetry.space_group_name_H-M   'P 1'
#
loop_
_entity.id
_entity.type
_entity.pdbx_description
1 polymer ?
#
loop_
_entity_poly.entity_id
_entity_poly.type
_entity_poly.pdbx_seq_one_letter_code
_entity_poly.pdbx_strand_id
1 'polypeptide(L)'
;MNCSSFLSFEGMVNSFSHSISGQEIEEVLVDDCGDGEAAAEGAHLALWSYDALKAKKEKLKALNIKPLSQEDDSTLWSSGVKKAKGQNFARTLMETPANYMTPTIFAQVCMIFIISKL
;
A
#
# COMPACT_ATOMS: atom_id res chain seq x y z
N MET A 1 -16.31 13.09 16.73
CA MET A 1 -14.87 13.41 16.63
C MET A 1 -14.57 13.67 15.16
N ASN A 2 -14.19 14.89 14.79
CA ASN A 2 -13.90 15.23 13.40
C ASN A 2 -12.59 14.60 12.94
N CYS A 3 -12.68 13.68 12.00
CA CYS A 3 -11.53 13.10 11.29
C CYS A 3 -10.99 14.13 10.26
N SER A 4 -10.66 15.34 10.69
CA SER A 4 -10.31 16.46 9.80
C SER A 4 -8.81 16.70 9.67
N SER A 5 -7.98 15.64 9.65
CA SER A 5 -6.56 15.84 9.37
C SER A 5 -5.94 14.69 8.59
N PHE A 6 -6.26 14.65 7.30
CA PHE A 6 -5.57 13.80 6.32
C PHE A 6 -4.04 14.03 6.34
N LEU A 7 -3.60 15.26 6.57
CA LEU A 7 -2.18 15.62 6.74
C LEU A 7 -1.54 15.08 8.03
N SER A 8 -2.34 14.83 9.08
CA SER A 8 -1.87 14.24 10.33
C SER A 8 -1.67 12.73 10.22
N PHE A 9 -2.40 12.07 9.33
CA PHE A 9 -2.32 10.64 9.10
C PHE A 9 -1.01 10.24 8.39
N GLU A 10 -0.57 10.98 7.37
CA GLU A 10 0.72 10.72 6.71
C GLU A 10 1.92 10.88 7.65
N GLY A 11 1.90 11.88 8.53
CA GLY A 11 2.93 12.08 9.56
C GLY A 11 2.97 10.94 10.58
N MET A 12 1.82 10.48 11.03
CA MET A 12 1.70 9.35 11.97
C MET A 12 2.13 8.03 11.32
N VAL A 13 1.80 7.80 10.07
CA VAL A 13 2.13 6.56 9.37
C VAL A 13 3.62 6.48 9.06
N ASN A 14 4.28 7.57 8.70
CA ASN A 14 5.73 7.60 8.51
C ASN A 14 6.49 7.34 9.81
N SER A 15 6.03 7.91 10.94
CA SER A 15 6.57 7.60 12.26
C SER A 15 6.31 6.15 12.67
N PHE A 16 5.16 5.61 12.32
CA PHE A 16 4.74 4.25 12.60
C PHE A 16 5.52 3.23 11.76
N SER A 17 5.73 3.48 10.47
CA SER A 17 6.53 2.60 9.61
C SER A 17 7.99 2.54 10.06
N HIS A 18 8.55 3.64 10.55
CA HIS A 18 9.91 3.68 11.10
C HIS A 18 10.01 2.94 12.45
N SER A 19 8.96 2.99 13.27
CA SER A 19 8.90 2.25 14.55
C SER A 19 8.73 0.74 14.37
N ILE A 20 8.03 0.32 13.30
CA ILE A 20 7.78 -1.09 12.98
C ILE A 20 9.02 -1.77 12.38
N SER A 21 9.91 -1.04 11.72
CA SER A 21 11.08 -1.61 11.04
C SER A 21 12.07 -2.35 11.97
N GLY A 22 11.94 -2.17 13.30
CA GLY A 22 12.74 -2.86 14.31
C GLY A 22 12.04 -4.01 15.04
N GLN A 23 10.76 -4.28 14.78
CA GLN A 23 9.98 -5.33 15.45
C GLN A 23 9.48 -6.37 14.44
N GLU A 24 9.40 -7.64 14.88
CA GLU A 24 8.81 -8.72 14.08
C GLU A 24 7.27 -8.65 14.11
N ILE A 25 6.71 -7.55 13.59
CA ILE A 25 5.27 -7.37 13.46
C ILE A 25 4.87 -8.00 12.12
N GLU A 26 3.94 -8.95 12.16
CA GLU A 26 3.42 -9.64 10.97
C GLU A 26 2.04 -9.12 10.56
N GLU A 27 1.27 -8.57 11.50
CA GLU A 27 -0.10 -8.13 11.28
C GLU A 27 -0.37 -6.78 11.92
N VAL A 28 -1.09 -5.93 11.19
CA VAL A 28 -1.53 -4.60 11.65
C VAL A 28 -3.05 -4.51 11.50
N LEU A 29 -3.73 -4.18 12.58
CA LEU A 29 -5.16 -3.90 12.60
C LEU A 29 -5.36 -2.39 12.47
N VAL A 30 -6.22 -1.98 11.55
CA VAL A 30 -6.50 -0.57 11.26
C VAL A 30 -7.96 -0.27 11.59
N ASP A 31 -8.18 0.76 12.39
CA ASP A 31 -9.52 1.30 12.66
C ASP A 31 -9.97 2.13 11.44
N ASP A 32 -11.17 1.86 10.97
CA ASP A 32 -11.74 2.51 9.79
C ASP A 32 -12.27 3.92 10.07
N CYS A 33 -12.46 4.30 11.34
CA CYS A 33 -13.02 5.60 11.75
C CYS A 33 -14.33 5.96 11.00
N GLY A 34 -15.09 4.96 10.54
CA GLY A 34 -16.34 5.14 9.81
C GLY A 34 -16.19 5.28 8.27
N ASP A 35 -14.98 5.14 7.72
CA ASP A 35 -14.73 5.07 6.28
C ASP A 35 -13.70 3.97 5.97
N GLY A 36 -14.18 2.74 5.83
CA GLY A 36 -13.34 1.57 5.57
C GLY A 36 -12.58 1.65 4.25
N GLU A 37 -13.10 2.35 3.25
CA GLU A 37 -12.43 2.51 1.95
C GLU A 37 -11.22 3.42 2.07
N ALA A 38 -11.37 4.59 2.68
CA ALA A 38 -10.27 5.55 2.87
C ALA A 38 -9.20 4.99 3.82
N ALA A 39 -9.61 4.29 4.89
CA ALA A 39 -8.69 3.67 5.84
C ALA A 39 -7.84 2.57 5.17
N ALA A 40 -8.46 1.70 4.37
CA ALA A 40 -7.77 0.65 3.62
C ALA A 40 -6.80 1.23 2.60
N GLU A 41 -7.25 2.21 1.81
CA GLU A 41 -6.42 2.89 0.82
C GLU A 41 -5.21 3.56 1.48
N GLY A 42 -5.44 4.37 2.52
CA GLY A 42 -4.40 5.08 3.24
C GLY A 42 -3.36 4.13 3.86
N ALA A 43 -3.79 3.08 4.54
CA ALA A 43 -2.90 2.11 5.18
C ALA A 43 -1.99 1.40 4.15
N HIS A 44 -2.55 0.94 3.03
CA HIS A 44 -1.78 0.27 1.99
C HIS A 44 -0.84 1.21 1.23
N LEU A 45 -1.21 2.49 1.05
CA LEU A 45 -0.34 3.48 0.42
C LEU A 45 0.82 3.87 1.32
N ALA A 46 0.57 3.97 2.60
CA ALA A 46 1.55 4.41 3.58
C ALA A 46 2.63 3.36 3.87
N LEU A 47 2.26 2.07 3.89
CA LEU A 47 3.19 0.98 4.13
C LEU A 47 3.92 0.50 2.86
N TRP A 48 3.66 1.13 1.71
CA TRP A 48 4.36 0.79 0.50
C TRP A 48 5.78 1.36 0.47
N SER A 49 6.73 0.52 0.08
CA SER A 49 8.11 0.94 -0.19
C SER A 49 8.64 0.28 -1.46
N TYR A 50 9.56 0.98 -2.16
CA TYR A 50 10.24 0.41 -3.33
C TYR A 50 11.48 -0.36 -2.90
N ASP A 51 11.34 -1.67 -2.76
CA ASP A 51 12.39 -2.56 -2.26
C ASP A 51 13.01 -3.44 -3.36
N ALA A 52 12.68 -3.21 -4.63
CA ALA A 52 13.11 -4.07 -5.73
C ALA A 52 14.65 -4.15 -5.87
N LEU A 53 15.33 -3.05 -5.62
CA LEU A 53 16.80 -2.95 -5.75
C LEU A 53 17.57 -3.10 -4.42
N LYS A 54 16.86 -3.23 -3.29
CA LYS A 54 17.49 -3.42 -1.98
C LYS A 54 18.01 -4.84 -1.81
N ALA A 55 19.07 -5.00 -1.02
CA ALA A 55 19.57 -6.30 -0.63
C ALA A 55 18.48 -7.08 0.15
N LYS A 56 18.49 -8.43 0.04
CA LYS A 56 17.47 -9.28 0.68
C LYS A 56 17.30 -9.02 2.19
N LYS A 57 18.38 -8.64 2.87
CA LYS A 57 18.37 -8.34 4.32
C LYS A 57 17.70 -7.00 4.67
N GLU A 58 17.60 -6.10 3.70
CA GLU A 58 17.06 -4.75 3.87
C GLU A 58 15.63 -4.61 3.37
N LYS A 59 15.08 -5.68 2.77
CA LYS A 59 13.69 -5.69 2.31
C LYS A 59 12.76 -5.78 3.52
N LEU A 60 11.80 -4.86 3.56
CA LEU A 60 10.75 -4.93 4.57
C LEU A 60 9.91 -6.19 4.37
N LYS A 61 9.59 -6.87 5.48
CA LYS A 61 8.64 -7.99 5.45
C LYS A 61 7.26 -7.44 5.04
N ALA A 62 6.55 -8.20 4.21
CA ALA A 62 5.18 -7.86 3.85
C ALA A 62 4.29 -7.93 5.09
N LEU A 63 3.68 -6.80 5.46
CA LEU A 63 2.75 -6.70 6.56
C LEU A 63 1.34 -7.07 6.09
N ASN A 64 0.64 -7.84 6.91
CA ASN A 64 -0.75 -8.17 6.68
C ASN A 64 -1.63 -7.10 7.34
N ILE A 65 -2.34 -6.33 6.52
CA ILE A 65 -3.19 -5.24 7.00
C ILE A 65 -4.63 -5.72 6.99
N LYS A 66 -5.30 -5.64 8.14
CA LYS A 66 -6.70 -6.03 8.31
C LYS A 66 -7.51 -4.91 8.96
N PRO A 67 -8.83 -4.83 8.68
CA PRO A 67 -9.72 -3.96 9.43
C PRO A 67 -9.84 -4.43 10.88
N LEU A 68 -9.96 -3.49 11.81
CA LEU A 68 -10.18 -3.78 13.22
C LEU A 68 -11.63 -4.26 13.45
N SER A 69 -12.61 -3.63 12.78
CA SER A 69 -14.01 -4.02 12.84
C SER A 69 -14.30 -5.10 11.79
N GLN A 70 -14.93 -6.18 12.19
CA GLN A 70 -15.33 -7.28 11.30
C GLN A 70 -16.77 -7.14 10.78
N GLU A 71 -17.50 -6.11 11.22
CA GLU A 71 -18.90 -5.93 10.89
C GLU A 71 -19.08 -4.98 9.71
N ASP A 72 -19.82 -5.42 8.71
CA ASP A 72 -20.48 -4.71 7.59
C ASP A 72 -19.69 -4.09 6.46
N ASP A 73 -18.37 -3.88 6.52
CA ASP A 73 -17.68 -3.07 5.51
C ASP A 73 -16.62 -3.81 4.65
N SER A 74 -16.75 -5.13 4.53
CA SER A 74 -15.82 -5.93 3.73
C SER A 74 -15.74 -5.50 2.24
N THR A 75 -16.83 -4.94 1.70
CA THR A 75 -16.89 -4.44 0.32
C THR A 75 -16.17 -3.12 0.16
N LEU A 76 -16.35 -2.15 1.09
CA LEU A 76 -15.68 -0.87 1.08
C LEU A 76 -14.19 -1.05 1.35
N TRP A 77 -13.80 -1.85 2.33
CA TRP A 77 -12.40 -2.20 2.57
C TRP A 77 -11.74 -2.79 1.33
N SER A 78 -12.39 -3.76 0.66
CA SER A 78 -11.85 -4.38 -0.54
C SER A 78 -11.72 -3.41 -1.71
N SER A 79 -12.61 -2.41 -1.82
CA SER A 79 -12.53 -1.32 -2.78
C SER A 79 -11.30 -0.45 -2.54
N GLY A 80 -11.07 -0.02 -1.29
CA GLY A 80 -9.88 0.73 -0.89
C GLY A 80 -8.58 0.00 -1.19
N VAL A 81 -8.53 -1.31 -0.86
CA VAL A 81 -7.37 -2.16 -1.18
C VAL A 81 -7.10 -2.21 -2.69
N LYS A 82 -8.14 -2.32 -3.52
CA LYS A 82 -7.98 -2.34 -4.99
C LYS A 82 -7.45 -1.01 -5.51
N LYS A 83 -7.95 0.12 -5.00
CA LYS A 83 -7.46 1.46 -5.34
C LYS A 83 -5.99 1.63 -4.97
N ALA A 84 -5.62 1.28 -3.73
CA ALA A 84 -4.24 1.34 -3.25
C ALA A 84 -3.30 0.46 -4.07
N LYS A 85 -3.72 -0.76 -4.45
CA LYS A 85 -2.93 -1.63 -5.34
C LYS A 85 -2.67 -1.00 -6.70
N GLY A 86 -3.66 -0.33 -7.29
CA GLY A 86 -3.50 0.40 -8.54
C GLY A 86 -2.49 1.54 -8.42
N GLN A 87 -2.61 2.35 -7.37
CA GLN A 87 -1.68 3.47 -7.10
C GLN A 87 -0.26 2.97 -6.81
N ASN A 88 -0.10 1.95 -5.97
CA ASN A 88 1.21 1.39 -5.66
C ASN A 88 1.86 0.73 -6.88
N PHE A 89 1.07 0.14 -7.78
CA PHE A 89 1.58 -0.35 -9.06
C PHE A 89 2.14 0.80 -9.91
N ALA A 90 1.41 1.91 -10.03
CA ALA A 90 1.89 3.10 -10.75
C ALA A 90 3.17 3.67 -10.11
N ARG A 91 3.23 3.75 -8.77
CA ARG A 91 4.44 4.18 -8.04
C ARG A 91 5.62 3.25 -8.32
N THR A 92 5.40 1.94 -8.36
CA THR A 92 6.45 0.97 -8.70
C THR A 92 7.01 1.21 -10.11
N LEU A 93 6.15 1.50 -11.08
CA LEU A 93 6.59 1.82 -12.44
C LEU A 93 7.41 3.12 -12.49
N MET A 94 7.02 4.13 -11.71
CA MET A 94 7.71 5.42 -11.65
C MET A 94 9.07 5.33 -10.93
N GLU A 95 9.16 4.53 -9.86
CA GLU A 95 10.40 4.36 -9.08
C GLU A 95 11.40 3.40 -9.78
N THR A 96 10.94 2.63 -10.75
CA THR A 96 11.83 1.72 -11.48
C THR A 96 12.78 2.53 -12.38
N PRO A 97 14.12 2.35 -12.25
CA PRO A 97 15.09 3.06 -13.06
C PRO A 97 14.87 2.85 -14.56
N ALA A 98 15.18 3.87 -15.37
CA ALA A 98 14.90 3.89 -16.81
C ALA A 98 15.60 2.74 -17.60
N ASN A 99 16.73 2.24 -17.11
CA ASN A 99 17.42 1.07 -17.70
C ASN A 99 16.66 -0.25 -17.51
N TYR A 100 15.79 -0.33 -16.48
CA TYR A 100 14.90 -1.47 -16.24
C TYR A 100 13.47 -1.22 -16.73
N MET A 101 13.09 0.04 -16.98
CA MET A 101 11.76 0.42 -17.44
C MET A 101 11.84 1.17 -18.79
N THR A 102 12.30 0.45 -19.81
CA THR A 102 12.29 0.97 -21.18
C THR A 102 10.85 1.05 -21.72
N PRO A 103 10.55 1.88 -22.74
CA PRO A 103 9.22 1.98 -23.32
C PRO A 103 8.62 0.61 -23.72
N THR A 104 9.44 -0.29 -24.25
CA THR A 104 9.02 -1.64 -24.63
C THR A 104 8.63 -2.47 -23.41
N ILE A 105 9.44 -2.45 -22.35
CA ILE A 105 9.15 -3.17 -21.10
C ILE A 105 7.92 -2.59 -20.44
N PHE A 106 7.78 -1.26 -20.41
CA PHE A 106 6.59 -0.59 -19.88
C PHE A 106 5.31 -1.06 -20.58
N ALA A 107 5.31 -1.10 -21.92
CA ALA A 107 4.17 -1.59 -22.69
C ALA A 107 3.83 -3.06 -22.37
N GLN A 108 4.84 -3.92 -22.25
CA GLN A 108 4.66 -5.33 -21.88
C GLN A 108 4.05 -5.48 -20.46
N VAL A 109 4.56 -4.74 -19.49
CA VAL A 109 4.06 -4.79 -18.10
C VAL A 109 2.61 -4.31 -18.04
N CYS A 110 2.25 -3.24 -18.75
CA CYS A 110 0.88 -2.76 -18.82
C CYS A 110 -0.05 -3.81 -19.49
N MET A 111 0.38 -4.43 -20.56
CA MET A 111 -0.37 -5.50 -21.23
C MET A 111 -0.63 -6.70 -20.31
N ILE A 112 0.40 -7.18 -19.61
CA ILE A 112 0.27 -8.28 -18.65
C ILE A 112 -0.68 -7.90 -17.52
N PHE A 113 -0.59 -6.68 -16.99
CA PHE A 113 -1.48 -6.20 -15.93
C PHE A 113 -2.94 -6.18 -16.37
N ILE A 114 -3.23 -5.67 -17.58
CA ILE A 114 -4.59 -5.64 -18.13
C ILE A 114 -5.12 -7.05 -18.32
N ILE A 115 -4.33 -7.94 -18.94
CA ILE A 115 -4.75 -9.34 -19.21
C ILE A 115 -5.00 -10.10 -17.90
N SER A 116 -4.20 -9.88 -16.87
CA SER A 116 -4.37 -10.55 -15.57
C SER A 116 -5.63 -10.11 -14.80
N LYS A 117 -6.32 -9.06 -15.25
CA LYS A 117 -7.54 -8.51 -14.64
C LYS A 117 -8.82 -8.84 -15.44
N LEU A 118 -8.67 -9.34 -16.67
CA LEU A 118 -9.75 -9.86 -17.48
C LEU A 118 -10.03 -11.33 -17.15
#